data_3d44bf4b68d939dc3cf30825691b64b0
#
_entry.id   3d44bf4b68d939dc3cf30825691b64b0
#
_cell.length_a   1.000
_cell.length_b   1.000
_cell.length_c   1.000
_cell.angle_alpha   90.00
_cell.angle_beta   90.00
_cell.angle_gamma   90.00
#
_symmetry.space_group_name_H-M   'P 1'
#
loop_
_entity.id
_entity.type
_entity.pdbx_description
1 polymer ?
#
loop_
_entity_poly.entity_id
_entity_poly.type
_entity_poly.pdbx_seq_one_letter_code
_entity_poly.pdbx_strand_id
1 'polypeptide(L)'
;MNPTEIFNLLVTFKGHKTSSAGEELLGIEEIELTLQDEKNIFDIKETEFQNVVLIESGSDPLVVAKELADASTTVISKIVPIELVIRTRPDLIAEKVITISKDKIKSGETFVVRGDIRGREYIKSKEKFLSSISQEITEKLGVEMEKNSPDWVIQIEVVGENTGLSVLKPENIIKKF
;
A
#
# COMPACT_ATOMS: atom_id res chain seq x y z
N MET A 1 2.48 20.54 -0.15
CA MET A 1 1.37 20.28 0.81
C MET A 1 1.62 18.94 1.49
N ASN A 2 1.70 18.96 2.81
CA ASN A 2 2.02 17.77 3.59
C ASN A 2 0.82 16.84 3.75
N PRO A 3 1.04 15.54 3.89
CA PRO A 3 -0.05 14.61 4.21
C PRO A 3 -0.60 14.91 5.61
N THR A 4 -1.86 14.49 5.84
CA THR A 4 -2.49 14.66 7.16
C THR A 4 -2.22 13.47 8.07
N GLU A 5 -1.84 12.33 7.51
CA GLU A 5 -1.46 11.14 8.26
C GLU A 5 -0.13 10.62 7.72
N ILE A 6 0.68 10.04 8.61
CA ILE A 6 1.93 9.40 8.22
C ILE A 6 1.83 7.93 8.58
N PHE A 7 2.21 7.06 7.66
CA PHE A 7 2.19 5.62 7.87
C PHE A 7 3.21 4.95 6.96
N ASN A 8 3.72 3.81 7.38
CA ASN A 8 4.63 3.02 6.56
C ASN A 8 4.14 1.59 6.31
N LEU A 9 2.92 1.29 6.76
CA LEU A 9 2.23 0.04 6.46
C LEU A 9 0.75 0.32 6.31
N LEU A 10 0.13 -0.39 5.36
CA LEU A 10 -1.31 -0.39 5.20
C LEU A 10 -1.76 -1.85 5.30
N VAL A 11 -2.72 -2.12 6.16
CA VAL A 11 -3.24 -3.47 6.37
C VAL A 11 -4.72 -3.48 6.08
N THR A 12 -5.15 -4.44 5.28
CA THR A 12 -6.58 -4.64 5.03
C THR A 12 -7.02 -5.94 5.67
N PHE A 13 -8.25 -5.95 6.14
CA PHE A 13 -8.85 -7.12 6.75
C PHE A 13 -9.86 -7.75 5.82
N LYS A 14 -10.12 -9.04 6.03
CA LYS A 14 -11.23 -9.71 5.35
C LYS A 14 -12.50 -9.01 5.77
N GLY A 15 -13.30 -8.61 4.80
CA GLY A 15 -14.56 -7.96 5.09
C GLY A 15 -15.62 -8.42 4.12
N HIS A 16 -16.79 -8.72 4.63
CA HIS A 16 -17.97 -8.90 3.81
C HIS A 16 -18.75 -7.59 3.81
N LYS A 17 -19.51 -7.34 2.77
CA LYS A 17 -20.31 -6.12 2.69
C LYS A 17 -21.24 -5.93 3.88
N THR A 18 -21.57 -7.02 4.57
CA THR A 18 -22.42 -7.02 5.74
C THR A 18 -21.66 -7.25 7.04
N SER A 19 -20.32 -7.30 6.98
CA SER A 19 -19.54 -7.60 8.16
C SER A 19 -19.65 -6.47 9.18
N SER A 20 -19.74 -6.88 10.43
CA SER A 20 -19.74 -5.95 11.55
C SER A 20 -18.31 -5.43 11.79
N ALA A 21 -18.20 -4.40 12.60
CA ALA A 21 -16.91 -3.86 13.03
C ALA A 21 -16.05 -4.90 13.78
N GLY A 22 -16.60 -6.08 14.08
CA GLY A 22 -15.89 -7.14 14.82
C GLY A 22 -14.65 -7.65 14.12
N GLU A 23 -14.66 -7.76 12.80
CA GLU A 23 -13.48 -8.26 12.07
C GLU A 23 -12.35 -7.24 12.10
N GLU A 24 -12.67 -5.95 12.00
CA GLU A 24 -11.67 -4.91 12.08
C GLU A 24 -11.07 -4.84 13.49
N LEU A 25 -11.90 -4.92 14.53
CA LEU A 25 -11.43 -4.94 15.91
C LEU A 25 -10.54 -6.15 16.17
N LEU A 26 -10.93 -7.32 15.69
CA LEU A 26 -10.12 -8.52 15.82
C LEU A 26 -8.79 -8.36 15.07
N GLY A 27 -8.81 -7.79 13.90
CA GLY A 27 -7.60 -7.54 13.12
C GLY A 27 -6.63 -6.62 13.82
N ILE A 28 -7.14 -5.54 14.39
CA ILE A 28 -6.32 -4.59 15.18
C ILE A 28 -5.69 -5.32 16.37
N GLU A 29 -6.48 -6.12 17.07
CA GLU A 29 -5.99 -6.90 18.20
C GLU A 29 -4.89 -7.88 17.79
N GLU A 30 -5.07 -8.55 16.66
CA GLU A 30 -4.05 -9.47 16.14
C GLU A 30 -2.75 -8.75 15.81
N ILE A 31 -2.84 -7.55 15.25
CA ILE A 31 -1.66 -6.72 14.97
C ILE A 31 -0.97 -6.32 16.27
N GLU A 32 -1.74 -5.84 17.24
CA GLU A 32 -1.19 -5.43 18.53
C GLU A 32 -0.46 -6.58 19.23
N LEU A 33 -1.08 -7.75 19.25
CA LEU A 33 -0.48 -8.93 19.89
C LEU A 33 0.81 -9.38 19.17
N THR A 34 0.83 -9.29 17.86
CA THR A 34 2.00 -9.68 17.07
C THR A 34 3.17 -8.74 17.29
N LEU A 35 2.91 -7.44 17.36
CA LEU A 35 3.96 -6.43 17.41
C LEU A 35 4.35 -6.01 18.82
N GLN A 36 3.58 -6.39 19.85
CA GLN A 36 3.82 -5.93 21.21
C GLN A 36 5.15 -6.41 21.82
N ASP A 37 5.63 -7.57 21.39
CA ASP A 37 6.89 -8.13 21.90
C ASP A 37 8.12 -7.49 21.26
N GLU A 38 7.89 -6.65 20.28
CA GLU A 38 8.96 -5.95 19.59
C GLU A 38 9.37 -4.73 20.41
N LYS A 39 10.67 -4.43 20.40
CA LYS A 39 11.17 -3.18 20.97
C LYS A 39 10.77 -1.99 20.11
N ASN A 40 9.75 -2.18 19.30
CA ASN A 40 9.30 -1.20 18.32
C ASN A 40 8.17 -0.37 18.86
N ILE A 41 8.29 0.91 18.65
CA ILE A 41 7.18 1.83 18.86
C ILE A 41 6.35 1.78 17.58
N PHE A 42 5.07 1.48 17.71
CA PHE A 42 4.16 1.50 16.59
C PHE A 42 2.84 2.15 16.99
N ASP A 43 2.15 2.69 16.01
CA ASP A 43 0.86 3.33 16.20
C ASP A 43 -0.09 2.82 15.11
N ILE A 44 -1.24 2.30 15.51
CA ILE A 44 -2.27 1.82 14.60
C ILE A 44 -3.32 2.90 14.47
N LYS A 45 -3.56 3.34 13.24
CA LYS A 45 -4.49 4.43 12.94
C LYS A 45 -5.69 3.88 12.17
N GLU A 46 -6.86 4.07 12.72
CA GLU A 46 -8.09 3.71 12.04
C GLU A 46 -8.39 4.74 10.96
N THR A 47 -9.12 4.33 9.94
CA THR A 47 -9.53 5.21 8.84
C THR A 47 -11.05 5.29 8.79
N GLU A 48 -11.57 6.22 8.01
CA GLU A 48 -13.00 6.27 7.74
C GLU A 48 -13.48 5.12 6.83
N PHE A 49 -12.54 4.37 6.27
CA PHE A 49 -12.86 3.25 5.38
C PHE A 49 -12.82 1.94 6.15
N GLN A 50 -13.84 1.13 5.95
CA GLN A 50 -13.99 -0.14 6.66
C GLN A 50 -12.89 -1.12 6.28
N ASN A 51 -12.37 -1.85 7.27
CA ASN A 51 -11.38 -2.91 7.09
C ASN A 51 -10.04 -2.44 6.54
N VAL A 52 -9.67 -1.21 6.80
CA VAL A 52 -8.38 -0.65 6.42
C VAL A 52 -7.80 0.10 7.61
N VAL A 53 -6.60 -0.27 8.01
CA VAL A 53 -5.86 0.46 9.04
C VAL A 53 -4.48 0.82 8.52
N LEU A 54 -3.94 1.88 9.09
CA LEU A 54 -2.61 2.39 8.76
C LEU A 54 -1.72 2.19 9.98
N ILE A 55 -0.47 1.81 9.75
CA ILE A 55 0.47 1.61 10.84
C ILE A 55 1.67 2.53 10.62
N GLU A 56 2.01 3.27 11.66
CA GLU A 56 3.27 3.99 11.71
C GLU A 56 4.19 3.23 12.65
N SER A 57 5.26 2.65 12.10
CA SER A 57 6.22 1.87 12.87
C SER A 57 7.60 2.51 12.78
N GLY A 58 8.34 2.45 13.88
CA GLY A 58 9.72 2.91 13.93
C GLY A 58 10.70 1.93 13.29
N SER A 59 10.23 0.73 12.92
CA SER A 59 11.08 -0.29 12.32
C SER A 59 10.90 -0.32 10.81
N ASP A 60 11.79 -1.06 10.15
CA ASP A 60 11.71 -1.29 8.71
C ASP A 60 10.36 -1.90 8.36
N PRO A 61 9.55 -1.26 7.50
CA PRO A 61 8.24 -1.77 7.16
C PRO A 61 8.26 -3.14 6.48
N LEU A 62 9.33 -3.49 5.77
CA LEU A 62 9.44 -4.82 5.18
C LEU A 62 9.56 -5.90 6.26
N VAL A 63 10.29 -5.61 7.33
CA VAL A 63 10.44 -6.53 8.46
C VAL A 63 9.13 -6.68 9.21
N VAL A 64 8.45 -5.57 9.50
CA VAL A 64 7.16 -5.61 10.20
C VAL A 64 6.12 -6.34 9.39
N ALA A 65 6.07 -6.09 8.07
CA ALA A 65 5.14 -6.79 7.19
C ALA A 65 5.36 -8.30 7.23
N LYS A 66 6.62 -8.73 7.25
CA LYS A 66 6.95 -10.16 7.31
C LYS A 66 6.54 -10.77 8.65
N GLU A 67 6.74 -10.06 9.74
CA GLU A 67 6.29 -10.54 11.06
C GLU A 67 4.77 -10.77 11.07
N LEU A 68 4.02 -9.83 10.52
CA LEU A 68 2.56 -9.97 10.43
C LEU A 68 2.17 -11.10 9.48
N ALA A 69 2.94 -11.29 8.41
CA ALA A 69 2.69 -12.38 7.47
C ALA A 69 2.91 -13.75 8.10
N ASP A 70 3.95 -13.88 8.91
CA ASP A 70 4.33 -15.15 9.53
C ASP A 70 3.49 -15.46 10.78
N ALA A 71 2.81 -14.47 11.34
CA ALA A 71 1.97 -14.66 12.51
C ALA A 71 0.69 -15.42 12.17
N SER A 72 0.16 -16.13 13.18
CA SER A 72 -1.10 -16.87 13.01
C SER A 72 -2.28 -15.91 13.15
N THR A 73 -2.53 -15.12 12.12
CA THR A 73 -3.65 -14.20 12.09
C THR A 73 -4.81 -14.80 11.30
N THR A 74 -6.02 -14.35 11.60
CA THR A 74 -7.23 -14.94 11.01
C THR A 74 -7.97 -14.02 10.05
N VAL A 75 -7.86 -12.70 10.25
CA VAL A 75 -8.62 -11.74 9.46
C VAL A 75 -7.78 -10.80 8.60
N ILE A 76 -6.46 -10.85 8.70
CA ILE A 76 -5.59 -10.02 7.86
C ILE A 76 -5.60 -10.57 6.44
N SER A 77 -5.90 -9.70 5.48
CA SER A 77 -5.98 -10.05 4.07
C SER A 77 -4.75 -9.62 3.29
N LYS A 78 -4.36 -8.35 3.42
CA LYS A 78 -3.25 -7.79 2.65
C LYS A 78 -2.41 -6.89 3.55
N ILE A 79 -1.10 -6.92 3.35
CA ILE A 79 -0.15 -6.07 4.07
C ILE A 79 0.72 -5.40 3.02
N VAL A 80 0.70 -4.07 3.00
CA VAL A 80 1.44 -3.28 2.02
C VAL A 80 2.44 -2.37 2.75
N PRO A 81 3.75 -2.61 2.58
CA PRO A 81 4.75 -1.64 3.03
C PRO A 81 4.62 -0.35 2.21
N ILE A 82 4.70 0.78 2.87
CA ILE A 82 4.56 2.10 2.25
C ILE A 82 5.86 2.87 2.37
N GLU A 83 6.40 3.32 1.25
CA GLU A 83 7.66 4.05 1.22
C GLU A 83 7.49 5.56 1.34
N LEU A 84 6.39 6.08 0.82
CA LEU A 84 6.13 7.51 0.81
C LEU A 84 4.64 7.78 0.96
N VAL A 85 4.28 8.74 1.80
CA VAL A 85 2.90 9.21 1.92
C VAL A 85 2.83 10.64 1.42
N ILE A 86 1.86 10.91 0.56
CA ILE A 86 1.62 12.25 0.01
C ILE A 86 0.13 12.58 0.07
N ARG A 87 -0.20 13.85 -0.14
CA ARG A 87 -1.61 14.24 -0.32
C ARG A 87 -2.11 13.64 -1.62
N THR A 88 -3.39 13.26 -1.62
CA THR A 88 -4.02 12.64 -2.78
C THR A 88 -4.25 13.69 -3.88
N ARG A 89 -3.36 13.72 -4.85
CA ARG A 89 -3.45 14.56 -6.04
C ARG A 89 -2.92 13.73 -7.21
N PRO A 90 -3.71 13.57 -8.28
CA PRO A 90 -3.30 12.72 -9.40
C PRO A 90 -1.95 13.10 -10.01
N ASP A 91 -1.72 14.39 -10.21
CA ASP A 91 -0.45 14.89 -10.78
C ASP A 91 0.73 14.62 -9.85
N LEU A 92 0.56 14.82 -8.57
CA LEU A 92 1.61 14.58 -7.58
C LEU A 92 1.92 13.09 -7.44
N ILE A 93 0.90 12.25 -7.45
CA ILE A 93 1.07 10.79 -7.40
C ILE A 93 1.91 10.34 -8.60
N ALA A 94 1.55 10.78 -9.81
CA ALA A 94 2.29 10.44 -11.01
C ALA A 94 3.75 10.87 -10.94
N GLU A 95 4.00 12.09 -10.51
CA GLU A 95 5.35 12.63 -10.36
C GLU A 95 6.20 11.83 -9.39
N LYS A 96 5.65 11.53 -8.22
CA LYS A 96 6.40 10.81 -7.18
C LYS A 96 6.65 9.35 -7.54
N VAL A 97 5.67 8.71 -8.14
CA VAL A 97 5.81 7.32 -8.61
C VAL A 97 6.93 7.23 -9.65
N ILE A 98 6.97 8.17 -10.58
CA ILE A 98 8.02 8.20 -11.61
C ILE A 98 9.39 8.38 -10.95
N THR A 99 9.50 9.30 -10.01
CA THR A 99 10.75 9.58 -9.30
C THR A 99 11.27 8.34 -8.56
N ILE A 100 10.41 7.67 -7.81
CA ILE A 100 10.79 6.45 -7.08
C ILE A 100 11.18 5.33 -8.06
N SER A 101 10.37 5.16 -9.10
CA SER A 101 10.58 4.09 -10.08
C SER A 101 11.89 4.26 -10.85
N LYS A 102 12.24 5.50 -11.16
CA LYS A 102 13.48 5.80 -11.88
C LYS A 102 14.71 5.30 -11.14
N ASP A 103 14.70 5.38 -9.82
CA ASP A 103 15.84 4.92 -9.02
C ASP A 103 15.89 3.41 -8.85
N LYS A 104 14.76 2.71 -9.02
CA LYS A 104 14.66 1.29 -8.72
C LYS A 104 14.60 0.39 -9.95
N ILE A 105 13.80 0.75 -10.94
CA ILE A 105 13.55 -0.11 -12.10
C ILE A 105 14.68 0.08 -13.11
N LYS A 106 15.37 -1.01 -13.41
CA LYS A 106 16.52 -1.00 -14.34
C LYS A 106 16.06 -1.33 -15.76
N SER A 107 16.89 -0.95 -16.73
CA SER A 107 16.65 -1.26 -18.13
C SER A 107 16.47 -2.77 -18.31
N GLY A 108 15.44 -3.15 -19.04
CA GLY A 108 15.13 -4.57 -19.27
C GLY A 108 14.25 -5.21 -18.21
N GLU A 109 14.04 -4.55 -17.09
CA GLU A 109 13.10 -5.02 -16.07
C GLU A 109 11.68 -4.60 -16.41
N THR A 110 10.71 -5.29 -15.83
CA THR A 110 9.27 -5.04 -16.07
C THR A 110 8.58 -4.55 -14.81
N PHE A 111 7.41 -3.99 -15.00
CA PHE A 111 6.62 -3.45 -13.88
C PHE A 111 5.13 -3.64 -14.12
N VAL A 112 4.36 -3.49 -13.05
CA VAL A 112 2.92 -3.36 -13.11
C VAL A 112 2.50 -2.29 -12.11
N VAL A 113 1.44 -1.54 -12.42
CA VAL A 113 0.85 -0.56 -11.50
C VAL A 113 -0.41 -1.17 -10.92
N ARG A 114 -0.47 -1.25 -9.60
CA ARG A 114 -1.61 -1.79 -8.86
C ARG A 114 -1.98 -0.86 -7.72
N GLY A 115 -3.15 -1.06 -7.15
CA GLY A 115 -3.54 -0.32 -5.97
C GLY A 115 -5.04 -0.27 -5.79
N ASP A 116 -5.43 0.42 -4.74
CA ASP A 116 -6.84 0.64 -4.43
C ASP A 116 -7.07 2.12 -4.18
N ILE A 117 -8.25 2.58 -4.56
CA ILE A 117 -8.66 3.96 -4.39
C ILE A 117 -9.86 3.99 -3.46
N ARG A 118 -9.64 4.49 -2.25
CA ARG A 118 -10.66 4.62 -1.23
C ARG A 118 -11.05 6.08 -1.13
N GLY A 119 -12.32 6.36 -1.39
CA GLY A 119 -12.81 7.70 -1.58
C GLY A 119 -12.68 8.12 -3.05
N ARG A 120 -13.66 8.88 -3.55
CA ARG A 120 -13.72 9.26 -4.96
C ARG A 120 -13.65 10.77 -5.18
N GLU A 121 -13.19 11.46 -4.19
CA GLU A 121 -13.12 12.92 -4.25
C GLU A 121 -12.07 13.41 -5.25
N TYR A 122 -10.94 12.73 -5.31
CA TYR A 122 -9.79 13.16 -6.10
C TYR A 122 -9.61 12.35 -7.39
N ILE A 123 -9.92 11.06 -7.34
CA ILE A 123 -9.74 10.14 -8.46
C ILE A 123 -11.05 9.39 -8.67
N LYS A 124 -11.65 9.56 -9.84
CA LYS A 124 -12.97 9.00 -10.12
C LYS A 124 -12.95 7.63 -10.76
N SER A 125 -11.91 7.33 -11.52
CA SER A 125 -11.78 6.03 -12.18
C SER A 125 -10.41 5.43 -11.86
N LYS A 126 -10.42 4.37 -11.08
CA LYS A 126 -9.20 3.62 -10.73
C LYS A 126 -8.50 3.10 -11.98
N GLU A 127 -9.25 2.45 -12.86
CA GLU A 127 -8.68 1.83 -14.07
C GLU A 127 -8.01 2.85 -14.98
N LYS A 128 -8.66 3.96 -15.23
CA LYS A 128 -8.10 5.00 -16.08
C LYS A 128 -6.87 5.63 -15.43
N PHE A 129 -6.93 5.86 -14.14
CA PHE A 129 -5.81 6.46 -13.41
C PHE A 129 -4.58 5.58 -13.42
N LEU A 130 -4.73 4.30 -13.04
CA LEU A 130 -3.59 3.37 -13.02
C LEU A 130 -3.04 3.14 -14.42
N SER A 131 -3.91 3.10 -15.43
CA SER A 131 -3.49 2.97 -16.82
C SER A 131 -2.68 4.17 -17.28
N SER A 132 -3.10 5.39 -16.93
CA SER A 132 -2.36 6.59 -17.30
C SER A 132 -0.97 6.63 -16.67
N ILE A 133 -0.85 6.16 -15.42
CA ILE A 133 0.45 6.09 -14.76
C ILE A 133 1.34 5.04 -15.44
N SER A 134 0.80 3.88 -15.79
CA SER A 134 1.55 2.85 -16.50
C SER A 134 2.11 3.40 -17.82
N GLN A 135 1.30 4.15 -18.55
CA GLN A 135 1.72 4.75 -19.81
C GLN A 135 2.84 5.76 -19.60
N GLU A 136 2.73 6.61 -18.60
CA GLU A 136 3.79 7.59 -18.29
C GLU A 136 5.11 6.92 -17.90
N ILE A 137 5.04 5.85 -17.11
CA ILE A 137 6.24 5.09 -16.71
C ILE A 137 6.91 4.50 -17.96
N THR A 138 6.14 3.87 -18.83
CA THR A 138 6.65 3.29 -20.07
C THR A 138 7.32 4.37 -20.95
N GLU A 139 6.67 5.49 -21.11
CA GLU A 139 7.19 6.58 -21.96
C GLU A 139 8.45 7.23 -21.37
N LYS A 140 8.44 7.49 -20.08
CA LYS A 140 9.52 8.24 -19.44
C LYS A 140 10.72 7.38 -19.04
N LEU A 141 10.50 6.13 -18.68
CA LEU A 141 11.59 5.25 -18.22
C LEU A 141 12.00 4.21 -19.25
N GLY A 142 11.23 4.01 -20.31
CA GLY A 142 11.55 3.03 -21.33
C GLY A 142 11.48 1.58 -20.83
N VAL A 143 10.63 1.31 -19.86
CA VAL A 143 10.43 -0.04 -19.32
C VAL A 143 9.05 -0.55 -19.68
N GLU A 144 8.89 -1.87 -19.76
CA GLU A 144 7.65 -2.47 -20.21
C GLU A 144 6.79 -2.96 -19.05
N MET A 145 5.48 -2.86 -19.23
CA MET A 145 4.50 -3.38 -18.28
C MET A 145 4.33 -4.88 -18.46
N GLU A 146 4.26 -5.62 -17.36
CA GLU A 146 4.01 -7.05 -17.34
C GLU A 146 3.07 -7.38 -16.16
N LYS A 147 1.89 -7.89 -16.47
CA LYS A 147 0.87 -8.14 -15.45
C LYS A 147 1.09 -9.41 -14.64
N ASN A 148 1.62 -10.45 -15.27
CA ASN A 148 1.63 -11.77 -14.64
C ASN A 148 2.89 -12.06 -13.81
N SER A 149 4.04 -11.63 -14.28
CA SER A 149 5.31 -11.87 -13.59
C SER A 149 6.18 -10.62 -13.64
N PRO A 150 5.74 -9.50 -13.09
CA PRO A 150 6.54 -8.29 -13.13
C PRO A 150 7.74 -8.39 -12.21
N ASP A 151 8.80 -7.70 -12.58
CA ASP A 151 9.96 -7.55 -11.68
C ASP A 151 9.63 -6.60 -10.53
N TRP A 152 8.80 -5.60 -10.80
CA TRP A 152 8.42 -4.56 -9.82
C TRP A 152 6.94 -4.33 -9.81
N VAL A 153 6.42 -4.05 -8.62
CA VAL A 153 5.04 -3.59 -8.44
C VAL A 153 5.08 -2.15 -7.95
N ILE A 154 4.44 -1.28 -8.71
CA ILE A 154 4.18 0.10 -8.30
C ILE A 154 2.83 0.08 -7.61
N GLN A 155 2.84 0.23 -6.29
CA GLN A 155 1.63 0.11 -5.48
C GLN A 155 1.16 1.49 -5.06
N ILE A 156 -0.10 1.79 -5.37
CA ILE A 156 -0.73 3.09 -5.05
C ILE A 156 -1.93 2.81 -4.17
N GLU A 157 -1.88 3.28 -2.92
CA GLU A 157 -2.96 3.06 -1.95
C GLU A 157 -3.55 4.41 -1.55
N VAL A 158 -4.65 4.77 -2.17
CA VAL A 158 -5.35 6.01 -1.85
C VAL A 158 -6.29 5.76 -0.68
N VAL A 159 -6.14 6.55 0.37
CA VAL A 159 -6.98 6.49 1.57
C VAL A 159 -7.49 7.91 1.82
N GLY A 160 -8.58 8.27 1.14
CA GLY A 160 -9.13 9.61 1.22
C GLY A 160 -8.13 10.65 0.73
N GLU A 161 -7.78 11.58 1.60
CA GLU A 161 -6.88 12.69 1.25
C GLU A 161 -5.40 12.35 1.32
N ASN A 162 -5.04 11.12 1.73
CA ASN A 162 -3.65 10.66 1.78
C ASN A 162 -3.44 9.47 0.86
N THR A 163 -2.27 9.41 0.25
CA THR A 163 -1.91 8.32 -0.65
C THR A 163 -0.57 7.74 -0.25
N GLY A 164 -0.55 6.44 -0.03
CA GLY A 164 0.68 5.69 0.19
C GLY A 164 1.22 5.15 -1.12
N LEU A 165 2.51 5.31 -1.33
CA LEU A 165 3.19 4.89 -2.55
C LEU A 165 4.33 3.95 -2.22
N SER A 166 4.50 2.91 -3.06
CA SER A 166 5.62 1.99 -2.95
C SER A 166 6.01 1.46 -4.32
N VAL A 167 7.29 1.21 -4.50
CA VAL A 167 7.80 0.48 -5.66
C VAL A 167 8.60 -0.68 -5.09
N LEU A 168 8.01 -1.86 -5.13
CA LEU A 168 8.51 -3.02 -4.40
C LEU A 168 8.60 -4.25 -5.29
N LYS A 169 9.42 -5.21 -4.86
CA LYS A 169 9.38 -6.54 -5.45
C LYS A 169 8.03 -7.18 -5.11
N PRO A 170 7.47 -7.99 -6.01
CA PRO A 170 6.13 -8.56 -5.79
C PRO A 170 5.97 -9.31 -4.46
N GLU A 171 7.00 -10.02 -4.02
CA GLU A 171 6.96 -10.79 -2.78
C GLU A 171 6.86 -9.95 -1.51
N ASN A 172 7.15 -8.65 -1.61
CA ASN A 172 7.09 -7.75 -0.45
C ASN A 172 5.69 -7.19 -0.19
N ILE A 173 4.77 -7.38 -1.13
CA ILE A 173 3.36 -7.07 -0.92
C ILE A 173 2.69 -8.39 -0.55
N ILE A 174 2.22 -8.47 0.68
CA ILE A 174 1.78 -9.74 1.25
C ILE A 174 0.28 -9.90 1.14
N LYS A 175 -0.14 -11.02 0.57
CA LYS A 175 -1.55 -11.40 0.51
C LYS A 175 -1.69 -12.68 1.31
N LYS A 176 -2.51 -12.64 2.35
CA LYS A 176 -2.74 -13.81 3.19
C LYS A 176 -3.94 -14.63 2.70
N PHE A 177 -4.75 -14.04 1.85
CA PHE A 177 -5.90 -14.72 1.24
C PHE A 177 -6.13 -14.25 -0.18
#